data_4be53dd5fa5b870a09e0ae528478f94e
#
_entry.id   4be53dd5fa5b870a09e0ae528478f94e
#
_cell.length_a   1.000
_cell.length_b   1.000
_cell.length_c   1.000
_cell.angle_alpha   90.00
_cell.angle_beta   90.00
_cell.angle_gamma   90.00
#
_symmetry.space_group_name_H-M   'P 1'
#
loop_
_entity.id
_entity.type
_entity.pdbx_description
1 polymer ?
#
loop_
_entity_poly.entity_id
_entity_poly.type
_entity_poly.pdbx_seq_one_letter_code
_entity_poly.pdbx_strand_id
1 'polypeptide(L)'
;MNGNIILIDDHTLFRRGIRSVLDEADYEVIGEAADGLSGVKLVEQLRPDLVLLDLDMPVMNGREALGQILSSNPEQKVVMLTVSEDGDELIECMKQGAHGFLLKNINADFFIEAVGKALNGDNVFSPEMTAHLVKSLISPIQPQSDAHIGTLTPRERETLHHLAIGHSNKVIAKKLNLAESTVKAYVQSILRKLGLSSRVQAAVYAIQHDIRPPEKDEE
;
A
#
# COMPACT_ATOMS: atom_id res chain seq x y z
N MET A 1 -28.04 3.15 11.22
CA MET A 1 -28.19 3.92 9.97
C MET A 1 -27.32 3.19 8.97
N ASN A 2 -27.92 2.72 7.87
CA ASN A 2 -27.18 2.05 6.82
C ASN A 2 -26.37 3.11 6.10
N GLY A 3 -25.04 2.99 6.11
CA GLY A 3 -24.17 3.97 5.45
C GLY A 3 -24.09 3.71 3.95
N ASN A 4 -24.02 4.77 3.16
CA ASN A 4 -23.83 4.73 1.71
C ASN A 4 -22.34 4.51 1.39
N ILE A 5 -22.03 3.46 0.66
CA ILE A 5 -20.64 3.04 0.40
C ILE A 5 -20.36 3.10 -1.11
N ILE A 6 -19.15 3.55 -1.47
CA ILE A 6 -18.60 3.39 -2.83
C ILE A 6 -17.44 2.40 -2.78
N LEU A 7 -17.42 1.46 -3.75
CA LEU A 7 -16.34 0.50 -3.97
C LEU A 7 -15.50 0.92 -5.17
N ILE A 8 -14.19 1.08 -4.96
CA ILE A 8 -13.24 1.42 -6.03
C ILE A 8 -12.15 0.35 -6.03
N ASP A 9 -12.18 -0.56 -7.02
CA ASP A 9 -11.29 -1.71 -7.11
C ASP A 9 -11.29 -2.24 -8.56
N ASP A 10 -10.16 -2.57 -9.15
CA ASP A 10 -10.08 -3.07 -10.52
C ASP A 10 -10.44 -4.56 -10.65
N HIS A 11 -10.43 -5.32 -9.54
CA HIS A 11 -10.75 -6.74 -9.50
C HIS A 11 -12.27 -6.99 -9.45
N THR A 12 -12.90 -7.20 -10.59
CA THR A 12 -14.36 -7.36 -10.71
C THR A 12 -14.93 -8.45 -9.79
N LEU A 13 -14.22 -9.57 -9.62
CA LEU A 13 -14.70 -10.66 -8.77
C LEU A 13 -14.68 -10.27 -7.29
N PHE A 14 -13.63 -9.59 -6.86
CA PHE A 14 -13.50 -9.08 -5.49
C PHE A 14 -14.58 -8.04 -5.20
N ARG A 15 -14.78 -7.06 -6.09
CA ARG A 15 -15.86 -6.05 -5.95
C ARG A 15 -17.23 -6.69 -5.76
N ARG A 16 -17.57 -7.67 -6.59
CA ARG A 16 -18.85 -8.41 -6.47
C ARG A 16 -18.97 -9.15 -5.15
N GLY A 17 -17.89 -9.77 -4.68
CA GLY A 17 -17.85 -10.46 -3.39
C GLY A 17 -18.08 -9.49 -2.23
N ILE A 18 -17.36 -8.37 -2.20
CA ILE A 18 -17.52 -7.33 -1.18
C ILE A 18 -18.94 -6.74 -1.20
N ARG A 19 -19.47 -6.45 -2.38
CA ARG A 19 -20.86 -5.99 -2.52
C ARG A 19 -21.85 -6.96 -1.89
N SER A 20 -21.76 -8.26 -2.20
CA SER A 20 -22.64 -9.28 -1.62
C SER A 20 -22.56 -9.29 -0.08
N VAL A 21 -21.35 -9.23 0.47
CA VAL A 21 -21.11 -9.21 1.92
C VAL A 21 -21.71 -7.95 2.57
N LEU A 22 -21.60 -6.80 1.92
CA LEU A 22 -22.17 -5.54 2.42
C LEU A 22 -23.70 -5.51 2.34
N ASP A 23 -24.26 -6.00 1.22
CA ASP A 23 -25.71 -6.10 1.02
C ASP A 23 -26.35 -7.05 2.07
N GLU A 24 -25.68 -8.18 2.41
CA GLU A 24 -26.11 -9.11 3.46
C GLU A 24 -26.08 -8.48 4.88
N ALA A 25 -25.25 -7.46 5.09
CA ALA A 25 -25.12 -6.73 6.33
C ALA A 25 -25.95 -5.41 6.35
N ASP A 26 -26.90 -5.25 5.42
CA ASP A 26 -27.75 -4.09 5.27
C ASP A 26 -27.02 -2.75 4.98
N TYR A 27 -25.81 -2.77 4.41
CA TYR A 27 -25.15 -1.58 3.89
C TYR A 27 -25.51 -1.35 2.42
N GLU A 28 -25.59 -0.10 1.99
CA GLU A 28 -25.94 0.24 0.61
C GLU A 28 -24.70 0.62 -0.20
N VAL A 29 -24.37 -0.19 -1.22
CA VAL A 29 -23.33 0.14 -2.22
C VAL A 29 -23.96 0.99 -3.31
N ILE A 30 -23.80 2.32 -3.20
CA ILE A 30 -24.39 3.31 -4.11
C ILE A 30 -23.60 3.51 -5.41
N GLY A 31 -22.37 2.99 -5.48
CA GLY A 31 -21.54 3.12 -6.68
C GLY A 31 -20.31 2.23 -6.68
N GLU A 32 -19.84 1.89 -7.88
CA GLU A 32 -18.64 1.10 -8.11
C GLU A 32 -17.78 1.71 -9.21
N ALA A 33 -16.45 1.66 -9.07
CA ALA A 33 -15.50 2.05 -10.09
C ALA A 33 -14.37 1.01 -10.21
N ALA A 34 -13.77 0.90 -11.40
CA ALA A 34 -12.70 -0.04 -11.70
C ALA A 34 -11.31 0.63 -11.80
N ASP A 35 -11.21 1.90 -11.53
CA ASP A 35 -9.97 2.68 -11.51
C ASP A 35 -10.13 3.94 -10.63
N GLY A 36 -9.00 4.50 -10.19
CA GLY A 36 -9.00 5.64 -9.29
C GLY A 36 -9.62 6.90 -9.88
N LEU A 37 -9.40 7.18 -11.17
CA LEU A 37 -9.92 8.40 -11.80
C LEU A 37 -11.46 8.41 -11.89
N SER A 38 -12.04 7.28 -12.28
CA SER A 38 -13.49 7.09 -12.29
C SER A 38 -14.06 7.11 -10.87
N GLY A 39 -13.33 6.52 -9.92
CA GLY A 39 -13.69 6.50 -8.50
C GLY A 39 -13.78 7.90 -7.90
N VAL A 40 -12.77 8.75 -8.09
CA VAL A 40 -12.76 10.14 -7.61
C VAL A 40 -14.00 10.90 -8.09
N LYS A 41 -14.29 10.84 -9.40
CA LYS A 41 -15.48 11.48 -9.97
C LYS A 41 -16.79 10.99 -9.34
N LEU A 42 -16.88 9.68 -9.10
CA LEU A 42 -18.05 9.06 -8.52
C LEU A 42 -18.26 9.52 -7.07
N VAL A 43 -17.18 9.60 -6.28
CA VAL A 43 -17.21 10.11 -4.89
C VAL A 43 -17.66 11.57 -4.84
N GLU A 44 -17.16 12.43 -5.73
CA GLU A 44 -17.58 13.83 -5.82
C GLU A 44 -19.07 13.99 -6.14
N GLN A 45 -19.59 13.12 -7.01
CA GLN A 45 -20.99 13.16 -7.46
C GLN A 45 -21.97 12.61 -6.39
N LEU A 46 -21.64 11.48 -5.78
CA LEU A 46 -22.56 10.74 -4.91
C LEU A 46 -22.38 11.03 -3.42
N ARG A 47 -21.23 11.58 -3.01
CA ARG A 47 -20.90 11.95 -1.62
C ARG A 47 -21.24 10.84 -0.62
N PRO A 48 -20.56 9.68 -0.70
CA PRO A 48 -20.82 8.54 0.16
C PRO A 48 -20.41 8.81 1.61
N ASP A 49 -20.95 8.01 2.53
CA ASP A 49 -20.52 8.01 3.93
C ASP A 49 -19.15 7.35 4.10
N LEU A 50 -18.82 6.37 3.24
CA LEU A 50 -17.56 5.64 3.26
C LEU A 50 -17.11 5.29 1.84
N VAL A 51 -15.82 5.41 1.57
CA VAL A 51 -15.16 4.90 0.37
C VAL A 51 -14.27 3.71 0.74
N LEU A 52 -14.45 2.58 0.07
CA LEU A 52 -13.56 1.43 0.11
C LEU A 52 -12.71 1.49 -1.16
N LEU A 53 -11.40 1.67 -1.01
CA LEU A 53 -10.50 2.06 -2.08
C LEU A 53 -9.34 1.07 -2.21
N ASP A 54 -9.26 0.38 -3.33
CA ASP A 54 -8.09 -0.45 -3.63
C ASP A 54 -6.84 0.40 -3.82
N LEU A 55 -5.72 -0.12 -3.36
CA LEU A 55 -4.43 0.54 -3.47
C LEU A 55 -3.82 0.38 -4.87
N ASP A 56 -3.86 -0.83 -5.42
CA ASP A 56 -3.20 -1.20 -6.69
C ASP A 56 -4.19 -1.21 -7.86
N MET A 57 -4.38 -0.07 -8.52
CA MET A 57 -5.26 0.07 -9.66
C MET A 57 -4.56 0.66 -10.89
N PRO A 58 -5.03 0.35 -12.11
CA PRO A 58 -4.55 1.00 -13.34
C PRO A 58 -5.00 2.46 -13.43
N VAL A 59 -4.40 3.22 -14.33
CA VAL A 59 -4.72 4.63 -14.67
C VAL A 59 -4.34 5.58 -13.53
N MET A 60 -4.97 5.45 -12.37
CA MET A 60 -4.70 6.17 -11.12
C MET A 60 -4.72 5.18 -9.98
N ASN A 61 -3.62 5.09 -9.23
CA ASN A 61 -3.53 4.20 -8.07
C ASN A 61 -4.34 4.73 -6.87
N GLY A 62 -4.58 3.88 -5.87
CA GLY A 62 -5.41 4.23 -4.72
C GLY A 62 -4.84 5.38 -3.88
N ARG A 63 -3.53 5.51 -3.76
CA ARG A 63 -2.91 6.62 -3.02
C ARG A 63 -3.12 7.96 -3.71
N GLU A 64 -3.01 8.01 -5.05
CA GLU A 64 -3.30 9.21 -5.83
C GLU A 64 -4.79 9.57 -5.73
N ALA A 65 -5.68 8.56 -5.82
CA ALA A 65 -7.12 8.75 -5.66
C ALA A 65 -7.48 9.24 -4.25
N LEU A 66 -6.90 8.66 -3.20
CA LEU A 66 -7.05 9.11 -1.81
C LEU A 66 -6.71 10.60 -1.66
N GLY A 67 -5.55 11.01 -2.19
CA GLY A 67 -5.12 12.42 -2.14
C GLY A 67 -6.11 13.36 -2.83
N GLN A 68 -6.66 13.00 -3.99
CA GLN A 68 -7.66 13.80 -4.70
C GLN A 68 -8.99 13.86 -3.94
N ILE A 69 -9.49 12.72 -3.44
CA ILE A 69 -10.73 12.65 -2.66
C ILE A 69 -10.62 13.55 -1.43
N LEU A 70 -9.55 13.42 -0.63
CA LEU A 70 -9.38 14.19 0.59
C LEU A 70 -9.06 15.68 0.34
N SER A 71 -8.46 16.02 -0.81
CA SER A 71 -8.29 17.42 -1.22
C SER A 71 -9.63 18.09 -1.52
N SER A 72 -10.60 17.35 -2.10
CA SER A 72 -11.95 17.84 -2.38
C SER A 72 -12.85 17.81 -1.14
N ASN A 73 -12.72 16.82 -0.28
CA ASN A 73 -13.47 16.68 0.97
C ASN A 73 -12.57 16.06 2.06
N PRO A 74 -11.95 16.89 2.93
CA PRO A 74 -11.06 16.40 4.00
C PRO A 74 -11.74 15.50 5.04
N GLU A 75 -13.05 15.57 5.17
CA GLU A 75 -13.83 14.76 6.13
C GLU A 75 -14.32 13.44 5.53
N GLN A 76 -14.02 13.17 4.25
CA GLN A 76 -14.44 11.93 3.60
C GLN A 76 -13.76 10.73 4.26
N LYS A 77 -14.55 9.79 4.75
CA LYS A 77 -14.04 8.54 5.30
C LYS A 77 -13.59 7.63 4.16
N VAL A 78 -12.31 7.24 4.20
CA VAL A 78 -11.71 6.35 3.20
C VAL A 78 -10.97 5.23 3.91
N VAL A 79 -11.31 3.99 3.59
CA VAL A 79 -10.61 2.78 4.03
C VAL A 79 -9.90 2.16 2.83
N MET A 80 -8.60 2.00 2.94
CA MET A 80 -7.78 1.38 1.91
C MET A 80 -7.94 -0.15 1.94
N LEU A 81 -8.03 -0.76 0.77
CA LEU A 81 -8.02 -2.21 0.59
C LEU A 81 -6.73 -2.62 -0.14
N THR A 82 -6.08 -3.70 0.27
CA THR A 82 -4.85 -4.15 -0.39
C THR A 82 -4.61 -5.64 -0.20
N VAL A 83 -3.82 -6.23 -1.10
CA VAL A 83 -3.24 -7.57 -0.92
C VAL A 83 -1.84 -7.51 -0.32
N SER A 84 -1.24 -6.31 -0.25
CA SER A 84 0.13 -6.08 0.23
C SER A 84 0.16 -5.82 1.73
N GLU A 85 1.08 -6.46 2.44
CA GLU A 85 1.39 -6.20 3.84
C GLU A 85 2.47 -5.11 3.99
N ASP A 86 2.65 -4.25 2.98
CA ASP A 86 3.69 -3.21 3.00
C ASP A 86 3.33 -2.09 4.00
N GLY A 87 4.05 -2.06 5.12
CA GLY A 87 3.85 -1.07 6.18
C GLY A 87 4.15 0.37 5.76
N ASP A 88 4.96 0.61 4.71
CA ASP A 88 5.25 1.96 4.23
C ASP A 88 4.07 2.55 3.47
N GLU A 89 3.38 1.75 2.66
CA GLU A 89 2.17 2.17 1.97
C GLU A 89 1.07 2.52 2.96
N LEU A 90 0.94 1.70 4.03
CA LEU A 90 0.04 1.98 5.14
C LEU A 90 0.34 3.35 5.79
N ILE A 91 1.60 3.60 6.16
CA ILE A 91 2.03 4.84 6.83
C ILE A 91 1.76 6.05 5.92
N GLU A 92 2.06 5.97 4.63
CA GLU A 92 1.83 7.06 3.68
C GLU A 92 0.34 7.37 3.49
N CYS A 93 -0.52 6.34 3.38
CA CYS A 93 -1.96 6.53 3.30
C CYS A 93 -2.53 7.14 4.60
N MET A 94 -2.03 6.72 5.76
CA MET A 94 -2.42 7.28 7.06
C MET A 94 -2.03 8.75 7.19
N LYS A 95 -0.82 9.13 6.77
CA LYS A 95 -0.38 10.54 6.75
C LYS A 95 -1.25 11.41 5.83
N GLN A 96 -1.77 10.84 4.75
CA GLN A 96 -2.69 11.53 3.86
C GLN A 96 -4.10 11.67 4.44
N GLY A 97 -4.44 10.94 5.53
CA GLY A 97 -5.74 11.01 6.20
C GLY A 97 -6.67 9.83 5.91
N ALA A 98 -6.15 8.68 5.46
CA ALA A 98 -6.97 7.46 5.38
C ALA A 98 -7.49 7.06 6.76
N HIS A 99 -8.77 6.64 6.84
CA HIS A 99 -9.43 6.19 8.06
C HIS A 99 -9.16 4.72 8.39
N GLY A 100 -8.53 3.99 7.49
CA GLY A 100 -8.19 2.61 7.75
C GLY A 100 -7.45 1.92 6.61
N PHE A 101 -6.99 0.70 6.91
CA PHE A 101 -6.21 -0.10 5.99
C PHE A 101 -6.49 -1.58 6.24
N LEU A 102 -7.15 -2.24 5.30
CA LEU A 102 -7.59 -3.62 5.43
C LEU A 102 -6.96 -4.49 4.35
N LEU A 103 -6.52 -5.68 4.73
CA LEU A 103 -6.09 -6.70 3.78
C LEU A 103 -7.29 -7.34 3.08
N LYS A 104 -7.18 -7.63 1.80
CA LYS A 104 -8.24 -8.28 1.01
C LYS A 104 -8.49 -9.75 1.37
N ASN A 105 -7.64 -10.36 2.24
CA ASN A 105 -7.76 -11.75 2.71
C ASN A 105 -8.42 -11.90 4.08
N ILE A 106 -8.98 -10.83 4.65
CA ILE A 106 -9.71 -10.89 5.92
C ILE A 106 -11.04 -11.63 5.77
N ASN A 107 -11.55 -12.17 6.89
CA ASN A 107 -12.87 -12.81 6.89
C ASN A 107 -14.00 -11.78 6.82
N ALA A 108 -15.18 -12.24 6.38
CA ALA A 108 -16.34 -11.37 6.17
C ALA A 108 -16.84 -10.71 7.46
N ASP A 109 -16.86 -11.43 8.59
CA ASP A 109 -17.36 -10.90 9.87
C ASP A 109 -16.49 -9.73 10.35
N PHE A 110 -15.16 -9.89 10.29
CA PHE A 110 -14.24 -8.81 10.64
C PHE A 110 -14.37 -7.62 9.68
N PHE A 111 -14.56 -7.88 8.37
CA PHE A 111 -14.75 -6.83 7.38
C PHE A 111 -16.01 -6.00 7.68
N ILE A 112 -17.14 -6.65 7.97
CA ILE A 112 -18.39 -5.99 8.32
C ILE A 112 -18.22 -5.13 9.60
N GLU A 113 -17.57 -5.69 10.63
CA GLU A 113 -17.29 -4.94 11.88
C GLU A 113 -16.40 -3.71 11.60
N ALA A 114 -15.37 -3.86 10.78
CA ALA A 114 -14.47 -2.77 10.41
C ALA A 114 -15.20 -1.67 9.61
N VAL A 115 -16.08 -2.02 8.68
CA VAL A 115 -16.91 -1.07 7.94
C VAL A 115 -17.83 -0.29 8.90
N GLY A 116 -18.47 -0.97 9.85
CA GLY A 116 -19.32 -0.32 10.86
C GLY A 116 -18.54 0.68 11.72
N LYS A 117 -17.32 0.32 12.15
CA LYS A 117 -16.43 1.22 12.89
C LYS A 117 -16.00 2.42 12.06
N ALA A 118 -15.59 2.19 10.80
CA ALA A 118 -15.18 3.26 9.88
C ALA A 118 -16.33 4.26 9.62
N LEU A 119 -17.55 3.78 9.45
CA LEU A 119 -18.75 4.63 9.33
C LEU A 119 -19.00 5.49 10.58
N ASN A 120 -18.63 5.02 11.76
CA ASN A 120 -18.70 5.81 13.01
C ASN A 120 -17.53 6.80 13.16
N GLY A 121 -16.54 6.77 12.27
CA GLY A 121 -15.36 7.62 12.30
C GLY A 121 -14.16 7.04 13.05
N ASP A 122 -14.23 5.77 13.44
CA ASP A 122 -13.09 5.08 14.05
C ASP A 122 -12.06 4.67 12.99
N ASN A 123 -10.79 4.68 13.35
CA ASN A 123 -9.74 4.11 12.51
C ASN A 123 -9.76 2.59 12.58
N VAL A 124 -9.63 1.94 11.41
CA VAL A 124 -9.73 0.48 11.29
C VAL A 124 -8.51 -0.12 10.60
N PHE A 125 -7.96 -1.19 11.17
CA PHE A 125 -6.79 -1.88 10.62
C PHE A 125 -6.98 -3.38 10.75
N SER A 126 -6.56 -4.14 9.74
CA SER A 126 -6.43 -5.58 9.92
C SER A 126 -5.36 -5.90 10.96
N PRO A 127 -5.48 -7.02 11.70
CA PRO A 127 -4.54 -7.36 12.77
C PRO A 127 -3.08 -7.37 12.32
N GLU A 128 -2.81 -7.85 11.11
CA GLU A 128 -1.48 -7.89 10.51
C GLU A 128 -0.93 -6.47 10.29
N MET A 129 -1.76 -5.55 9.82
CA MET A 129 -1.39 -4.14 9.62
C MET A 129 -1.12 -3.42 10.94
N THR A 130 -1.90 -3.72 11.99
CA THR A 130 -1.63 -3.21 13.34
C THR A 130 -0.25 -3.65 13.83
N ALA A 131 0.15 -4.89 13.60
CA ALA A 131 1.47 -5.38 13.97
C ALA A 131 2.61 -4.64 13.22
N HIS A 132 2.40 -4.29 11.95
CA HIS A 132 3.35 -3.48 11.17
C HIS A 132 3.45 -2.04 11.69
N LEU A 133 2.32 -1.40 12.04
CA LEU A 133 2.31 -0.08 12.68
C LEU A 133 3.09 -0.09 14.00
N VAL A 134 2.83 -1.05 14.87
CA VAL A 134 3.53 -1.17 16.15
C VAL A 134 5.02 -1.37 15.93
N LYS A 135 5.43 -2.24 15.01
CA LYS A 135 6.85 -2.44 14.67
C LYS A 135 7.50 -1.15 14.15
N SER A 136 6.84 -0.40 13.28
CA SER A 136 7.38 0.85 12.74
C SER A 136 7.54 1.95 13.79
N LEU A 137 6.69 1.96 14.82
CA LEU A 137 6.74 2.91 15.94
C LEU A 137 7.79 2.52 17.00
N ILE A 138 8.01 1.22 17.21
CA ILE A 138 8.89 0.69 18.26
C ILE A 138 10.32 0.46 17.75
N SER A 139 10.51 0.26 16.44
CA SER A 139 11.87 0.08 15.89
C SER A 139 12.54 1.43 15.74
N PRO A 140 13.46 1.82 16.67
CA PRO A 140 14.43 2.84 16.34
C PRO A 140 15.18 2.35 15.11
N ILE A 141 15.49 3.25 14.18
CA ILE A 141 16.46 2.99 13.11
C ILE A 141 17.78 2.66 13.81
N GLN A 142 17.98 1.38 14.13
CA GLN A 142 19.31 0.94 14.55
C GLN A 142 20.12 0.79 13.26
N PRO A 143 21.16 1.57 13.07
CA PRO A 143 22.12 1.31 12.01
C PRO A 143 22.77 -0.04 12.34
N GLN A 144 22.26 -1.12 11.74
CA GLN A 144 22.96 -2.39 11.80
C GLN A 144 24.25 -2.24 10.99
N SER A 145 25.35 -2.61 11.65
CA SER A 145 26.72 -2.50 11.19
C SER A 145 26.91 -2.97 9.73
N ASP A 146 27.92 -2.41 9.07
CA ASP A 146 28.40 -2.70 7.69
C ASP A 146 28.57 -4.19 7.33
N ALA A 147 28.48 -5.09 8.32
CA ALA A 147 28.65 -6.53 8.19
C ALA A 147 27.61 -7.20 7.24
N HIS A 148 26.45 -6.60 7.01
CA HIS A 148 25.39 -7.22 6.20
C HIS A 148 25.42 -6.83 4.71
N ILE A 149 26.11 -5.75 4.33
CA ILE A 149 26.24 -5.33 2.91
C ILE A 149 26.93 -6.42 2.08
N GLY A 150 27.89 -7.12 2.65
CA GLY A 150 28.60 -8.23 2.01
C GLY A 150 27.73 -9.44 1.67
N THR A 151 26.53 -9.56 2.24
CA THR A 151 25.62 -10.68 1.99
C THR A 151 24.72 -10.47 0.75
N LEU A 152 24.70 -9.23 0.21
CA LEU A 152 23.90 -8.92 -0.97
C LEU A 152 24.59 -9.44 -2.24
N THR A 153 23.82 -10.09 -3.08
CA THR A 153 24.27 -10.44 -4.43
C THR A 153 24.47 -9.17 -5.29
N PRO A 154 25.24 -9.22 -6.39
CA PRO A 154 25.39 -8.08 -7.29
C PRO A 154 24.06 -7.50 -7.77
N ARG A 155 23.06 -8.34 -8.08
CA ARG A 155 21.72 -7.92 -8.53
C ARG A 155 20.89 -7.28 -7.41
N GLU A 156 21.02 -7.76 -6.20
CA GLU A 156 20.39 -7.12 -5.04
C GLU A 156 21.03 -5.75 -4.76
N ARG A 157 22.35 -5.62 -4.91
CA ARG A 157 23.05 -4.34 -4.74
C ARG A 157 22.65 -3.32 -5.81
N GLU A 158 22.54 -3.72 -7.09
CA GLU A 158 22.01 -2.88 -8.17
C GLU A 158 20.57 -2.44 -7.86
N THR A 159 19.71 -3.36 -7.42
CA THR A 159 18.34 -3.07 -7.04
C THR A 159 18.30 -2.09 -5.88
N LEU A 160 19.10 -2.29 -4.84
CA LEU A 160 19.19 -1.41 -3.66
C LEU A 160 19.66 0.00 -4.03
N HIS A 161 20.65 0.13 -4.92
CA HIS A 161 21.06 1.42 -5.46
C HIS A 161 19.90 2.15 -6.16
N HIS A 162 19.10 1.45 -6.93
CA HIS A 162 17.94 2.04 -7.58
C HIS A 162 16.82 2.42 -6.60
N LEU A 163 16.70 1.72 -5.47
CA LEU A 163 15.80 2.14 -4.38
C LEU A 163 16.25 3.47 -3.77
N ALA A 164 17.56 3.65 -3.56
CA ALA A 164 18.13 4.88 -2.98
C ALA A 164 17.79 6.14 -3.81
N ILE A 165 17.73 6.01 -5.12
CA ILE A 165 17.37 7.11 -6.04
C ILE A 165 15.86 7.19 -6.35
N GLY A 166 15.02 6.46 -5.57
CA GLY A 166 13.57 6.59 -5.62
C GLY A 166 12.86 5.90 -6.79
N HIS A 167 13.52 5.00 -7.53
CA HIS A 167 12.91 4.32 -8.66
C HIS A 167 11.85 3.30 -8.23
N SER A 168 10.67 3.30 -8.86
CA SER A 168 9.65 2.27 -8.67
C SER A 168 10.10 0.90 -9.20
N ASN A 169 9.47 -0.20 -8.74
CA ASN A 169 9.81 -1.56 -9.21
C ASN A 169 9.71 -1.68 -10.74
N LYS A 170 8.74 -1.02 -11.36
CA LYS A 170 8.57 -0.95 -12.82
C LYS A 170 9.74 -0.26 -13.52
N VAL A 171 10.25 0.83 -12.95
CA VAL A 171 11.42 1.55 -13.48
C VAL A 171 12.69 0.72 -13.31
N ILE A 172 12.86 0.09 -12.14
CA ILE A 172 14.00 -0.81 -11.86
C ILE A 172 13.99 -1.99 -12.83
N ALA A 173 12.85 -2.64 -13.01
CA ALA A 173 12.67 -3.76 -13.93
C ALA A 173 13.10 -3.38 -15.36
N LYS A 174 12.67 -2.22 -15.85
CA LYS A 174 13.09 -1.72 -17.17
C LYS A 174 14.58 -1.44 -17.26
N LYS A 175 15.18 -0.83 -16.22
CA LYS A 175 16.63 -0.49 -16.21
C LYS A 175 17.53 -1.70 -16.11
N LEU A 176 17.13 -2.72 -15.35
CA LEU A 176 17.90 -3.95 -15.15
C LEU A 176 17.53 -5.07 -16.14
N ASN A 177 16.61 -4.83 -17.06
CA ASN A 177 16.06 -5.80 -18.01
C ASN A 177 15.51 -7.05 -17.31
N LEU A 178 14.64 -6.86 -16.33
CA LEU A 178 14.01 -7.89 -15.49
C LEU A 178 12.49 -7.79 -15.53
N ALA A 179 11.81 -8.85 -15.10
CA ALA A 179 10.38 -8.78 -14.81
C ALA A 179 10.14 -8.00 -13.48
N GLU A 180 9.03 -7.29 -13.37
CA GLU A 180 8.68 -6.54 -12.15
C GLU A 180 8.53 -7.45 -10.93
N SER A 181 8.00 -8.67 -11.12
CA SER A 181 7.92 -9.69 -10.08
C SER A 181 9.29 -10.10 -9.55
N THR A 182 10.31 -10.15 -10.41
CA THR A 182 11.70 -10.42 -10.01
C THR A 182 12.26 -9.29 -9.16
N VAL A 183 11.99 -8.04 -9.53
CA VAL A 183 12.39 -6.88 -8.71
C VAL A 183 11.72 -6.90 -7.34
N LYS A 184 10.42 -7.22 -7.29
CA LYS A 184 9.69 -7.41 -6.01
C LYS A 184 10.39 -8.47 -5.13
N ALA A 185 10.79 -9.60 -5.71
CA ALA A 185 11.52 -10.65 -5.00
C ALA A 185 12.89 -10.16 -4.49
N TYR A 186 13.64 -9.39 -5.27
CA TYR A 186 14.91 -8.81 -4.82
C TYR A 186 14.71 -7.82 -3.69
N VAL A 187 13.71 -6.94 -3.75
CA VAL A 187 13.40 -6.01 -2.66
C VAL A 187 13.12 -6.77 -1.37
N GLN A 188 12.26 -7.78 -1.39
CA GLN A 188 11.97 -8.64 -0.25
C GLN A 188 13.22 -9.32 0.32
N SER A 189 14.08 -9.84 -0.56
CA SER A 189 15.34 -10.48 -0.15
C SER A 189 16.31 -9.49 0.49
N ILE A 190 16.43 -8.27 -0.05
CA ILE A 190 17.24 -7.17 0.49
C ILE A 190 16.76 -6.82 1.90
N LEU A 191 15.46 -6.56 2.08
CA LEU A 191 14.88 -6.22 3.37
C LEU A 191 15.20 -7.30 4.41
N ARG A 192 14.99 -8.56 4.08
CA ARG A 192 15.29 -9.69 4.97
C ARG A 192 16.78 -9.79 5.31
N LYS A 193 17.70 -9.64 4.34
CA LYS A 193 19.15 -9.76 4.53
C LYS A 193 19.72 -8.63 5.36
N LEU A 194 19.18 -7.42 5.18
CA LEU A 194 19.63 -6.23 5.90
C LEU A 194 18.86 -6.00 7.22
N GLY A 195 17.87 -6.87 7.54
CA GLY A 195 17.04 -6.71 8.74
C GLY A 195 16.17 -5.46 8.71
N LEU A 196 15.82 -4.97 7.52
CA LEU A 196 15.02 -3.77 7.33
C LEU A 196 13.54 -4.13 7.17
N SER A 197 12.66 -3.30 7.67
CA SER A 197 11.22 -3.55 7.65
C SER A 197 10.52 -2.87 6.47
N SER A 198 11.20 -1.97 5.75
CA SER A 198 10.55 -1.18 4.71
C SER A 198 11.48 -0.78 3.57
N ARG A 199 10.88 -0.53 2.39
CA ARG A 199 11.55 0.01 1.22
C ARG A 199 12.23 1.36 1.49
N VAL A 200 11.59 2.22 2.31
CA VAL A 200 12.14 3.53 2.69
C VAL A 200 13.38 3.34 3.54
N GLN A 201 13.34 2.40 4.50
CA GLN A 201 14.51 2.05 5.29
C GLN A 201 15.64 1.51 4.40
N ALA A 202 15.33 0.71 3.38
CA ALA A 202 16.33 0.23 2.42
C ALA A 202 16.94 1.39 1.62
N ALA A 203 16.15 2.35 1.17
CA ALA A 203 16.63 3.53 0.47
C ALA A 203 17.52 4.42 1.37
N VAL A 204 17.09 4.70 2.60
CA VAL A 204 17.87 5.46 3.59
C VAL A 204 19.17 4.73 3.93
N TYR A 205 19.11 3.42 4.17
CA TYR A 205 20.26 2.58 4.41
C TYR A 205 21.28 2.67 3.26
N ALA A 206 20.80 2.56 2.00
CA ALA A 206 21.67 2.65 0.84
C ALA A 206 22.34 4.00 0.67
N ILE A 207 21.65 5.10 1.02
CA ILE A 207 22.22 6.46 1.01
C ILE A 207 23.28 6.60 2.12
N GLN A 208 22.98 6.13 3.33
CA GLN A 208 23.91 6.23 4.48
C GLN A 208 25.21 5.45 4.28
N HIS A 209 25.14 4.32 3.54
CA HIS A 209 26.30 3.46 3.27
C HIS A 209 26.90 3.64 1.87
N ASP A 210 26.54 4.72 1.14
CA ASP A 210 27.03 5.04 -0.23
C ASP A 210 27.02 3.81 -1.16
N ILE A 211 25.90 3.07 -1.16
CA ILE A 211 25.76 1.86 -1.98
C ILE A 211 25.75 2.21 -3.45
N ARG A 212 26.87 1.91 -4.11
CA ARG A 212 27.02 2.06 -5.58
C ARG A 212 26.74 0.73 -6.30
N PRO A 213 26.31 0.78 -7.55
CA PRO A 213 26.24 -0.42 -8.36
C PRO A 213 27.63 -1.05 -8.45
N PRO A 214 27.75 -2.39 -8.58
CA PRO A 214 29.03 -3.01 -8.83
C PRO A 214 29.62 -2.41 -10.10
N GLU A 215 30.94 -2.11 -10.07
CA GLU A 215 31.66 -1.70 -11.26
C GLU A 215 31.47 -2.80 -12.31
N LYS A 216 31.04 -2.42 -13.51
CA LYS A 216 31.03 -3.33 -14.63
C LYS A 216 32.50 -3.52 -14.98
N ASP A 217 33.01 -4.74 -14.81
CA ASP A 217 34.27 -5.12 -15.46
C ASP A 217 34.08 -4.84 -16.95
N GLU A 218 34.79 -3.82 -17.46
CA GLU A 218 34.89 -3.56 -18.89
C GLU A 218 35.68 -4.72 -19.48
N GLU A 219 34.99 -5.68 -20.12
CA GLU A 219 35.59 -6.59 -21.11
C GLU A 219 35.57 -5.95 -22.50
#